data_7f49b8427444f613a52d8e47207c9e69
#
_entry.id   7f49b8427444f613a52d8e47207c9e69
#
_cell.length_a   1.000
_cell.length_b   1.000
_cell.length_c   1.000
_cell.angle_alpha   90.00
_cell.angle_beta   90.00
_cell.angle_gamma   90.00
#
_symmetry.space_group_name_H-M   'P 1'
#
loop_
_entity.id
_entity.type
_entity.pdbx_description
1 polymer ?
#
loop_
_entity_poly.entity_id
_entity_poly.type
_entity_poly.pdbx_seq_one_letter_code
_entity_poly.pdbx_strand_id
1 'polypeptide(L)'
;MNRFISSAIALVSALCLAGCLSSPISDSGGIGAITVHDTNADVIMAAARDVFSSRGYTLSGSSYPDSISFDKPAGAFGNVMWGNYGNPQTIRVRLAMIPVPGGDNIRLVPKVFSVSDAGAAGFDSERPLMGLWNAEFSSMLKEIARKAGD
;
A
#
# COMPACT_ATOMS: atom_id res chain seq x y z
N MET A 1 -36.68 8.64 -48.08
CA MET A 1 -36.75 7.65 -47.00
C MET A 1 -35.36 7.32 -46.47
N ASN A 2 -34.38 8.26 -46.46
CA ASN A 2 -32.94 7.98 -46.09
C ASN A 2 -32.39 8.95 -45.04
N ARG A 3 -33.22 9.66 -44.27
CA ARG A 3 -32.74 10.62 -43.23
C ARG A 3 -32.82 10.11 -41.80
N PHE A 4 -33.44 8.96 -41.57
CA PHE A 4 -33.61 8.39 -40.21
C PHE A 4 -32.54 7.39 -39.82
N ILE A 5 -31.74 6.90 -40.76
CA ILE A 5 -30.69 5.87 -40.46
C ILE A 5 -29.40 6.54 -39.98
N SER A 6 -29.09 7.78 -40.35
CA SER A 6 -27.88 8.47 -39.94
C SER A 6 -27.87 8.92 -38.48
N SER A 7 -29.03 9.13 -37.86
CA SER A 7 -29.08 9.56 -36.46
C SER A 7 -28.90 8.41 -35.43
N ALA A 8 -29.19 7.19 -35.83
CA ALA A 8 -29.06 6.05 -34.93
C ALA A 8 -27.60 5.61 -34.73
N ILE A 9 -26.74 5.81 -35.73
CA ILE A 9 -25.32 5.38 -35.67
C ILE A 9 -24.50 6.34 -34.81
N ALA A 10 -24.86 7.62 -34.73
CA ALA A 10 -24.15 8.60 -33.91
C ALA A 10 -24.38 8.40 -32.38
N LEU A 11 -25.51 7.80 -32.00
CA LEU A 11 -25.84 7.61 -30.57
C LEU A 11 -25.13 6.39 -29.96
N VAL A 12 -24.82 5.38 -30.78
CA VAL A 12 -24.13 4.15 -30.31
C VAL A 12 -22.65 4.39 -30.08
N SER A 13 -22.03 5.30 -30.81
CA SER A 13 -20.60 5.60 -30.67
C SER A 13 -20.26 6.40 -29.41
N ALA A 14 -21.23 7.09 -28.80
CA ALA A 14 -21.01 7.89 -27.58
C ALA A 14 -21.04 7.06 -26.29
N LEU A 15 -21.63 5.85 -26.32
CA LEU A 15 -21.72 4.99 -25.12
C LEU A 15 -20.46 4.13 -24.88
N CYS A 16 -19.56 4.00 -25.85
CA CYS A 16 -18.36 3.13 -25.70
C CYS A 16 -17.18 3.85 -25.03
N LEU A 17 -17.23 5.15 -24.79
CA LEU A 17 -16.13 5.91 -24.19
C LEU A 17 -16.21 6.09 -22.66
N ALA A 18 -17.30 5.64 -22.04
CA ALA A 18 -17.50 5.77 -20.59
C ALA A 18 -16.99 4.56 -19.77
N GLY A 19 -16.38 3.58 -20.42
CA GLY A 19 -16.03 2.28 -19.81
C GLY A 19 -14.58 2.08 -19.36
N CYS A 20 -13.72 3.08 -19.40
CA CYS A 20 -12.30 2.93 -19.09
C CYS A 20 -11.82 3.76 -17.90
N LEU A 21 -12.63 3.91 -16.86
CA LEU A 21 -12.17 4.55 -15.62
C LEU A 21 -12.56 3.70 -14.42
N SER A 22 -11.59 3.03 -13.92
CA SER A 22 -11.40 2.33 -12.66
C SER A 22 -11.25 0.82 -12.80
N SER A 23 -10.09 0.40 -13.33
CA SER A 23 -9.56 -0.87 -12.85
C SER A 23 -9.23 -0.65 -11.38
N PRO A 24 -9.89 -1.34 -10.43
CA PRO A 24 -9.37 -1.39 -9.07
C PRO A 24 -7.97 -1.98 -9.21
N ILE A 25 -6.96 -1.24 -8.77
CA ILE A 25 -5.62 -1.82 -8.59
C ILE A 25 -5.84 -2.98 -7.63
N SER A 26 -5.81 -4.19 -8.17
CA SER A 26 -5.90 -5.40 -7.37
C SER A 26 -4.72 -5.38 -6.44
N ASP A 27 -4.98 -5.13 -5.16
CA ASP A 27 -3.98 -5.21 -4.11
C ASP A 27 -3.43 -6.63 -4.10
N SER A 28 -2.24 -6.80 -4.68
CA SER A 28 -1.48 -8.03 -4.65
C SER A 28 -0.97 -8.28 -3.23
N GLY A 29 -1.86 -8.54 -2.28
CA GLY A 29 -1.44 -8.77 -0.90
C GLY A 29 -2.56 -8.84 0.12
N GLY A 30 -3.83 -8.61 -0.25
CA GLY A 30 -4.97 -8.79 0.66
C GLY A 30 -5.10 -7.78 1.80
N ILE A 31 -4.21 -6.82 1.93
CA ILE A 31 -4.32 -5.71 2.88
C ILE A 31 -4.97 -4.55 2.13
N GLY A 32 -6.19 -4.19 2.53
CA GLY A 32 -6.94 -3.13 1.86
C GLY A 32 -6.24 -1.77 1.93
N ALA A 33 -6.27 -1.02 0.84
CA ALA A 33 -5.84 0.37 0.83
C ALA A 33 -6.86 1.24 1.58
N ILE A 34 -6.40 2.34 2.19
CA ILE A 34 -7.24 3.34 2.82
C ILE A 34 -6.97 4.72 2.22
N THR A 35 -8.00 5.54 2.05
CA THR A 35 -7.84 6.93 1.66
C THR A 35 -7.93 7.81 2.90
N VAL A 36 -6.97 8.70 3.06
CA VAL A 36 -6.95 9.74 4.08
C VAL A 36 -7.30 11.05 3.41
N HIS A 37 -8.26 11.76 3.97
CA HIS A 37 -8.81 13.00 3.41
C HIS A 37 -8.14 14.22 4.04
N ASP A 38 -8.12 15.33 3.31
CA ASP A 38 -7.67 16.66 3.76
C ASP A 38 -6.28 16.63 4.43
N THR A 39 -5.33 15.90 3.83
CA THR A 39 -4.00 15.67 4.40
C THR A 39 -2.89 15.77 3.36
N ASN A 40 -1.66 15.82 3.83
CA ASN A 40 -0.48 15.81 2.99
C ASN A 40 0.51 14.68 3.39
N ALA A 41 1.50 14.44 2.52
CA ALA A 41 2.46 13.37 2.72
C ALA A 41 3.27 13.50 4.02
N ASP A 42 3.62 14.72 4.46
CA ASP A 42 4.40 14.93 5.69
C ASP A 42 3.64 14.50 6.92
N VAL A 43 2.36 14.85 7.01
CA VAL A 43 1.48 14.48 8.14
C VAL A 43 1.30 12.97 8.19
N ILE A 44 1.07 12.33 7.03
CA ILE A 44 0.97 10.87 6.94
C ILE A 44 2.29 10.20 7.34
N MET A 45 3.43 10.71 6.87
CA MET A 45 4.73 10.15 7.22
C MET A 45 5.02 10.25 8.72
N ALA A 46 4.66 11.36 9.36
CA ALA A 46 4.80 11.55 10.80
C ALA A 46 3.90 10.55 11.56
N ALA A 47 2.62 10.45 11.18
CA ALA A 47 1.67 9.51 11.77
C ALA A 47 2.12 8.05 11.58
N ALA A 48 2.61 7.69 10.39
CA ALA A 48 3.11 6.35 10.10
C ALA A 48 4.33 6.00 10.96
N ARG A 49 5.31 6.93 11.10
CA ARG A 49 6.46 6.72 11.98
C ARG A 49 6.04 6.43 13.42
N ASP A 50 5.11 7.22 13.95
CA ASP A 50 4.63 7.04 15.32
C ASP A 50 3.91 5.69 15.51
N VAL A 51 2.98 5.34 14.61
CA VAL A 51 2.23 4.07 14.67
C VAL A 51 3.13 2.86 14.51
N PHE A 52 4.04 2.87 13.55
CA PHE A 52 4.94 1.73 13.31
C PHE A 52 5.98 1.59 14.42
N SER A 53 6.57 2.70 14.90
CA SER A 53 7.55 2.67 15.99
C SER A 53 6.95 2.16 17.29
N SER A 54 5.71 2.54 17.62
CA SER A 54 5.02 2.05 18.84
C SER A 54 4.80 0.53 18.80
N ARG A 55 4.88 -0.10 17.62
CA ARG A 55 4.73 -1.55 17.42
C ARG A 55 6.06 -2.27 17.17
N GLY A 56 7.17 -1.59 17.43
CA GLY A 56 8.52 -2.15 17.36
C GLY A 56 9.08 -2.25 15.94
N TYR A 57 8.52 -1.51 14.99
CA TYR A 57 9.13 -1.34 13.66
C TYR A 57 10.13 -0.19 13.68
N THR A 58 11.17 -0.31 12.89
CA THR A 58 12.18 0.73 12.65
C THR A 58 12.08 1.23 11.21
N LEU A 59 12.29 2.53 11.01
CA LEU A 59 12.35 3.11 9.67
C LEU A 59 13.54 2.51 8.91
N SER A 60 13.30 1.91 7.76
CA SER A 60 14.33 1.29 6.90
C SER A 60 14.57 2.04 5.59
N GLY A 61 13.62 2.87 5.15
CA GLY A 61 13.78 3.65 3.93
C GLY A 61 12.65 4.64 3.71
N SER A 62 12.91 5.64 2.88
CA SER A 62 11.92 6.63 2.48
C SER A 62 12.23 7.13 1.08
N SER A 63 11.22 7.17 0.21
CA SER A 63 11.23 7.84 -1.10
C SER A 63 10.15 8.91 -1.06
N TYR A 64 10.50 10.05 -0.48
CA TYR A 64 9.58 11.17 -0.33
C TYR A 64 9.20 11.77 -1.70
N PRO A 65 7.93 12.12 -1.95
CA PRO A 65 6.74 11.95 -1.08
C PRO A 65 6.04 10.61 -1.26
N ASP A 66 6.58 9.69 -2.04
CA ASP A 66 5.84 8.56 -2.62
C ASP A 66 5.73 7.35 -1.71
N SER A 67 6.74 7.09 -0.87
CA SER A 67 6.70 5.90 -0.01
C SER A 67 7.60 5.98 1.22
N ILE A 68 7.25 5.18 2.23
CA ILE A 68 8.04 4.98 3.44
C ILE A 68 8.08 3.47 3.77
N SER A 69 9.22 2.98 4.25
CA SER A 69 9.43 1.58 4.56
C SER A 69 9.85 1.39 6.01
N PHE A 70 9.33 0.35 6.64
CA PHE A 70 9.60 -0.02 8.02
C PHE A 70 9.97 -1.48 8.12
N ASP A 71 10.94 -1.80 8.96
CA ASP A 71 11.44 -3.15 9.20
C ASP A 71 11.24 -3.55 10.65
N LYS A 72 10.88 -4.82 10.86
CA LYS A 72 10.80 -5.44 12.19
C LYS A 72 11.34 -6.87 12.12
N PRO A 73 12.18 -7.31 13.07
CA PRO A 73 12.57 -8.71 13.15
C PRO A 73 11.33 -9.62 13.27
N ALA A 74 11.27 -10.69 12.49
CA ALA A 74 10.11 -11.59 12.44
C ALA A 74 9.86 -12.38 13.73
N GLY A 75 10.80 -12.34 14.67
CA GLY A 75 10.73 -13.10 15.92
C GLY A 75 10.89 -14.61 15.72
N ALA A 76 10.85 -15.36 16.81
CA ALA A 76 11.06 -16.81 16.78
C ALA A 76 10.02 -17.53 15.90
N PHE A 77 8.75 -17.16 15.99
CA PHE A 77 7.67 -17.78 15.21
C PHE A 77 7.80 -17.50 13.71
N GLY A 78 8.10 -16.26 13.31
CA GLY A 78 8.32 -15.91 11.92
C GLY A 78 9.54 -16.62 11.32
N ASN A 79 10.61 -16.76 12.08
CA ASN A 79 11.81 -17.47 11.65
C ASN A 79 11.56 -18.98 11.44
N VAL A 80 10.68 -19.60 12.22
CA VAL A 80 10.26 -21.00 12.02
C VAL A 80 9.36 -21.18 10.81
N MET A 81 8.41 -20.25 10.59
CA MET A 81 7.43 -20.36 9.51
C MET A 81 7.99 -20.02 8.13
N TRP A 82 8.94 -19.09 8.04
CA TRP A 82 9.44 -18.56 6.76
C TRP A 82 10.94 -18.57 6.60
N GLY A 83 11.68 -18.88 7.68
CA GLY A 83 13.12 -18.87 7.69
C GLY A 83 13.73 -20.22 7.32
N ASN A 84 14.83 -20.19 6.60
CA ASN A 84 15.80 -21.26 6.69
C ASN A 84 16.41 -21.18 8.09
N TYR A 85 16.52 -22.32 8.76
CA TYR A 85 17.19 -22.43 10.05
C TYR A 85 18.56 -21.73 9.98
N GLY A 86 18.70 -20.63 10.74
CA GLY A 86 19.95 -19.88 10.83
C GLY A 86 19.96 -18.46 10.24
N ASN A 87 19.04 -18.11 9.34
CA ASN A 87 18.96 -16.75 8.81
C ASN A 87 17.78 -15.99 9.42
N PRO A 88 18.04 -14.93 10.19
CA PRO A 88 16.96 -14.11 10.77
C PRO A 88 16.14 -13.47 9.65
N GLN A 89 14.83 -13.63 9.74
CA GLN A 89 13.89 -12.99 8.81
C GLN A 89 13.47 -11.63 9.36
N THR A 90 13.30 -10.70 8.46
CA THR A 90 12.77 -9.36 8.75
C THR A 90 11.44 -9.19 8.03
N ILE A 91 10.45 -8.63 8.71
CA ILE A 91 9.20 -8.19 8.10
C ILE A 91 9.41 -6.75 7.66
N ARG A 92 9.31 -6.51 6.37
CA ARG A 92 9.35 -5.17 5.76
C ARG A 92 7.97 -4.75 5.32
N VAL A 93 7.53 -3.60 5.79
CA VAL A 93 6.30 -2.96 5.34
C VAL A 93 6.65 -1.74 4.52
N ARG A 94 6.24 -1.72 3.27
CA ARG A 94 6.35 -0.55 2.39
C ARG A 94 4.97 0.08 2.25
N LEU A 95 4.84 1.32 2.67
CA LEU A 95 3.62 2.09 2.57
C LEU A 95 3.77 3.09 1.42
N ALA A 96 3.06 2.85 0.32
CA ALA A 96 2.99 3.79 -0.79
C ALA A 96 1.90 4.83 -0.53
N MET A 97 2.20 6.09 -0.86
CA MET A 97 1.32 7.25 -0.74
C MET A 97 0.98 7.73 -2.14
N ILE A 98 -0.27 7.55 -2.56
CA ILE A 98 -0.72 7.85 -3.91
C ILE A 98 -1.70 9.02 -3.83
N PRO A 99 -1.36 10.21 -4.38
CA PRO A 99 -2.29 11.32 -4.45
C PRO A 99 -3.55 10.92 -5.22
N VAL A 100 -4.73 11.29 -4.68
CA VAL A 100 -6.02 11.04 -5.32
C VAL A 100 -6.48 12.32 -6.00
N PRO A 101 -6.78 12.29 -7.31
CA PRO A 101 -7.26 13.48 -8.02
C PRO A 101 -8.54 14.05 -7.40
N GLY A 102 -8.63 15.38 -7.34
CA GLY A 102 -9.85 16.09 -6.90
C GLY A 102 -9.86 16.60 -5.47
N GLY A 103 -8.71 16.60 -4.78
CA GLY A 103 -8.57 17.19 -3.44
C GLY A 103 -7.24 16.79 -2.78
N ASP A 104 -7.04 17.28 -1.57
CA ASP A 104 -5.88 16.95 -0.73
C ASP A 104 -6.05 15.56 -0.08
N ASN A 105 -6.27 14.55 -0.92
CA ASN A 105 -6.52 13.19 -0.49
C ASN A 105 -5.34 12.30 -0.88
N ILE A 106 -4.93 11.40 0.02
CA ILE A 106 -3.85 10.45 -0.24
C ILE A 106 -4.33 9.03 0.03
N ARG A 107 -4.17 8.15 -0.95
CA ARG A 107 -4.42 6.72 -0.82
C ARG A 107 -3.17 6.02 -0.32
N LEU A 108 -3.29 5.34 0.81
CA LEU A 108 -2.24 4.53 1.41
C LEU A 108 -2.37 3.08 0.94
N VAL A 109 -1.31 2.55 0.35
CA VAL A 109 -1.26 1.18 -0.15
C VAL A 109 -0.12 0.44 0.53
N PRO A 110 -0.39 -0.44 1.49
CA PRO A 110 0.65 -1.22 2.15
C PRO A 110 1.05 -2.42 1.31
N LYS A 111 2.35 -2.74 1.32
CA LYS A 111 2.91 -3.99 0.82
C LYS A 111 3.80 -4.58 1.90
N VAL A 112 3.63 -5.85 2.19
CA VAL A 112 4.38 -6.55 3.24
C VAL A 112 5.26 -7.63 2.61
N PHE A 113 6.50 -7.67 3.05
CA PHE A 113 7.51 -8.60 2.56
C PHE A 113 8.19 -9.32 3.72
N SER A 114 8.57 -10.56 3.49
CA SER A 114 9.62 -11.22 4.25
C SER A 114 10.94 -10.93 3.56
N VAL A 115 11.92 -10.48 4.33
CA VAL A 115 13.25 -10.13 3.85
C VAL A 115 14.26 -11.03 4.52
N SER A 116 14.99 -11.79 3.73
CA SER A 116 16.16 -12.54 4.17
C SER A 116 17.39 -11.67 3.99
N ASP A 117 18.35 -11.79 4.92
CA ASP A 117 19.63 -11.06 4.89
C ASP A 117 19.48 -9.52 4.88
N ALA A 118 18.43 -9.00 5.54
CA ALA A 118 18.21 -7.57 5.68
C ALA A 118 19.45 -6.88 6.27
N GLY A 119 20.04 -5.97 5.50
CA GLY A 119 21.25 -5.24 5.88
C GLY A 119 22.57 -5.83 5.37
N ALA A 120 22.56 -6.98 4.70
CA ALA A 120 23.70 -7.44 3.92
C ALA A 120 23.77 -6.65 2.62
N ALA A 121 24.85 -5.92 2.38
CA ALA A 121 25.03 -5.02 1.26
C ALA A 121 24.68 -5.71 -0.09
N GLY A 122 23.53 -5.35 -0.66
CA GLY A 122 23.17 -5.66 -2.04
C GLY A 122 22.42 -6.97 -2.30
N PHE A 123 21.96 -7.70 -1.27
CA PHE A 123 21.33 -9.03 -1.44
C PHE A 123 20.03 -9.24 -0.67
N ASP A 124 19.26 -8.18 -0.41
CA ASP A 124 17.92 -8.32 0.19
C ASP A 124 17.02 -9.18 -0.71
N SER A 125 16.68 -10.38 -0.26
CA SER A 125 15.69 -11.22 -0.94
C SER A 125 14.30 -10.92 -0.38
N GLU A 126 13.51 -10.11 -1.08
CA GLU A 126 12.15 -9.77 -0.69
C GLU A 126 11.15 -10.80 -1.25
N ARG A 127 10.32 -11.38 -0.38
CA ARG A 127 9.20 -12.24 -0.76
C ARG A 127 7.90 -11.63 -0.25
N PRO A 128 6.89 -11.38 -1.11
CA PRO A 128 5.60 -10.86 -0.66
C PRO A 128 4.96 -11.80 0.36
N LEU A 129 4.49 -11.25 1.47
CA LEU A 129 3.71 -11.97 2.46
C LEU A 129 2.23 -11.73 2.20
N MET A 130 1.47 -12.82 2.00
CA MET A 130 0.04 -12.79 1.69
C MET A 130 -0.78 -13.26 2.90
N GLY A 131 -1.79 -12.50 3.27
CA GLY A 131 -2.94 -12.98 4.05
C GLY A 131 -2.85 -13.02 5.57
N LEU A 132 -1.72 -13.35 6.18
CA LEU A 132 -1.66 -13.64 7.62
C LEU A 132 -1.70 -12.40 8.55
N TRP A 133 -1.38 -11.22 8.02
CA TRP A 133 -1.21 -9.99 8.79
C TRP A 133 -2.29 -8.93 8.50
N ASN A 134 -3.31 -9.29 7.73
CA ASN A 134 -4.29 -8.32 7.22
C ASN A 134 -5.00 -7.54 8.33
N ALA A 135 -5.37 -8.19 9.44
CA ALA A 135 -6.08 -7.53 10.53
C ALA A 135 -5.20 -6.53 11.28
N GLU A 136 -3.94 -6.89 11.55
CA GLU A 136 -2.98 -6.01 12.24
C GLU A 136 -2.68 -4.78 11.39
N PHE A 137 -2.30 -4.97 10.13
CA PHE A 137 -1.99 -3.86 9.24
C PHE A 137 -3.19 -3.00 8.90
N SER A 138 -4.38 -3.57 8.77
CA SER A 138 -5.62 -2.79 8.61
C SER A 138 -5.90 -1.89 9.82
N SER A 139 -5.64 -2.40 11.03
CA SER A 139 -5.73 -1.61 12.26
C SER A 139 -4.71 -0.46 12.27
N MET A 140 -3.46 -0.74 11.86
CA MET A 140 -2.41 0.28 11.78
C MET A 140 -2.75 1.38 10.77
N LEU A 141 -3.25 1.01 9.59
CA LEU A 141 -3.66 1.98 8.59
C LEU A 141 -4.80 2.89 9.07
N LYS A 142 -5.80 2.33 9.73
CA LYS A 142 -6.88 3.12 10.35
C LYS A 142 -6.36 4.08 11.42
N GLU A 143 -5.39 3.65 12.22
CA GLU A 143 -4.77 4.49 13.22
C GLU A 143 -3.94 5.63 12.59
N ILE A 144 -3.22 5.34 11.49
CA ILE A 144 -2.51 6.37 10.72
C ILE A 144 -3.50 7.38 10.15
N ALA A 145 -4.60 6.93 9.53
CA ALA A 145 -5.62 7.80 8.99
C ALA A 145 -6.20 8.72 10.06
N ARG A 146 -6.59 8.15 11.21
CA ARG A 146 -7.11 8.92 12.34
C ARG A 146 -6.11 9.97 12.88
N LYS A 147 -4.80 9.68 12.83
CA LYS A 147 -3.78 10.65 13.27
C LYS A 147 -3.46 11.70 12.23
N ALA A 148 -3.68 11.40 10.96
CA ALA A 148 -3.27 12.26 9.85
C ALA A 148 -4.41 13.11 9.27
N GLY A 149 -5.66 12.71 9.43
CA GLY A 149 -6.81 13.38 8.79
C GLY A 149 -7.98 13.65 9.71
N ASP A 150 -7.93 13.19 10.94
CA ASP A 150 -9.02 13.38 11.92
C ASP A 150 -8.51 14.24 13.08
#